data_bbe59b0e9c461078bb0a9ca8d34f8a50
#
_entry.id   bbe59b0e9c461078bb0a9ca8d34f8a50
#
_cell.length_a   1.000
_cell.length_b   1.000
_cell.length_c   1.000
_cell.angle_alpha   90.00
_cell.angle_beta   90.00
_cell.angle_gamma   90.00
#
_symmetry.space_group_name_H-M   'P 1'
#
loop_
_entity.id
_entity.type
_entity.pdbx_description
1 polymer ?
#
loop_
_entity_poly.entity_id
_entity_poly.type
_entity_poly.pdbx_seq_one_letter_code
_entity_poly.pdbx_strand_id
1 'polypeptide(L)'
;MELWVWANFTLLFLAGGLTPGPAVMLVTTASIRYGFWASTAPAVGICAANLVWIALAASGVALVARTFPEAFLAFKIAGIAFIVWLAWKTAFGAPVDLLRREPPPRARLFVHGVGLQLANPNALVYFGGLLPTYFNPDHDMIPQVLISMATVTVCEMFGLMVYASGADALARRFQSEGFATGFF
;
A
#
# COMPACT_ATOMS: atom_id res chain seq x y z
N MET A 1 2.60 -16.14 -18.57
CA MET A 1 1.45 -15.19 -18.58
C MET A 1 1.35 -14.59 -19.98
N GLU A 2 0.21 -14.72 -20.64
CA GLU A 2 -0.02 -14.16 -21.98
C GLU A 2 -0.01 -12.62 -21.92
N LEU A 3 0.39 -11.97 -23.00
CA LEU A 3 0.52 -10.51 -23.07
C LEU A 3 -0.78 -9.77 -22.69
N TRP A 4 -1.91 -10.28 -23.17
CA TRP A 4 -3.23 -9.74 -22.87
C TRP A 4 -3.58 -9.84 -21.37
N VAL A 5 -3.32 -11.00 -20.76
CA VAL A 5 -3.54 -11.25 -19.33
C VAL A 5 -2.66 -10.32 -18.50
N TRP A 6 -1.38 -10.19 -18.89
CA TRP A 6 -0.45 -9.28 -18.23
C TRP A 6 -0.86 -7.81 -18.37
N ALA A 7 -1.36 -7.39 -19.51
CA ALA A 7 -1.83 -6.01 -19.72
C ALA A 7 -3.02 -5.67 -18.81
N ASN A 8 -4.02 -6.56 -18.73
CA ASN A 8 -5.16 -6.39 -17.82
C ASN A 8 -4.73 -6.38 -16.34
N PHE A 9 -3.83 -7.27 -15.97
CA PHE A 9 -3.24 -7.34 -14.65
C PHE A 9 -2.54 -6.02 -14.28
N THR A 10 -1.73 -5.50 -15.21
CA THR A 10 -1.01 -4.23 -15.03
C THR A 10 -1.99 -3.06 -14.84
N LEU A 11 -3.03 -2.97 -15.68
CA LEU A 11 -4.05 -1.93 -15.56
C LEU A 11 -4.79 -2.01 -14.22
N LEU A 12 -5.14 -3.21 -13.77
CA LEU A 12 -5.80 -3.42 -12.48
C LEU A 12 -4.94 -2.91 -11.32
N PHE A 13 -3.67 -3.30 -11.27
CA PHE A 13 -2.77 -2.92 -10.18
C PHE A 13 -2.31 -1.47 -10.28
N LEU A 14 -2.21 -0.90 -11.47
CA LEU A 14 -1.96 0.53 -11.66
C LEU A 14 -3.15 1.36 -11.14
N ALA A 15 -4.38 0.97 -11.49
CA ALA A 15 -5.59 1.62 -10.99
C ALA A 15 -5.69 1.48 -9.46
N GLY A 16 -5.39 0.29 -8.92
CA GLY A 16 -5.34 0.03 -7.48
C GLY A 16 -4.32 0.91 -6.76
N GLY A 17 -3.09 1.02 -7.27
CA GLY A 17 -2.02 1.84 -6.71
C GLY A 17 -2.30 3.36 -6.79
N LEU A 18 -3.12 3.78 -7.74
CA LEU A 18 -3.60 5.17 -7.85
C LEU A 18 -4.88 5.44 -7.04
N THR A 19 -5.52 4.40 -6.49
CA THR A 19 -6.71 4.57 -5.64
C THR A 19 -6.29 4.98 -4.23
N PRO A 20 -6.79 6.11 -3.71
CA PRO A 20 -6.43 6.55 -2.36
C PRO A 20 -6.91 5.54 -1.30
N GLY A 21 -5.97 5.09 -0.49
CA GLY A 21 -6.21 4.10 0.57
C GLY A 21 -5.21 4.27 1.73
N PRO A 22 -5.21 3.35 2.71
CA PRO A 22 -4.32 3.43 3.89
C PRO A 22 -2.84 3.54 3.53
N ALA A 23 -2.38 2.84 2.49
CA ALA A 23 -1.00 2.89 1.99
C ALA A 23 -0.64 4.29 1.48
N VAL A 24 -1.49 4.87 0.63
CA VAL A 24 -1.35 6.24 0.12
C VAL A 24 -1.36 7.24 1.27
N MET A 25 -2.27 7.13 2.24
CA MET A 25 -2.34 8.02 3.39
C MET A 25 -1.07 7.98 4.24
N LEU A 26 -0.50 6.79 4.49
CA LEU A 26 0.76 6.65 5.23
C LEU A 26 1.90 7.38 4.52
N VAL A 27 2.08 7.12 3.22
CA VAL A 27 3.18 7.69 2.42
C VAL A 27 3.01 9.21 2.25
N THR A 28 1.79 9.66 1.98
CA THR A 28 1.45 11.10 1.87
C THR A 28 1.74 11.84 3.18
N THR A 29 1.28 11.29 4.31
CA THR A 29 1.56 11.89 5.64
C THR A 29 3.04 11.91 5.96
N ALA A 30 3.77 10.84 5.64
CA ALA A 30 5.22 10.80 5.81
C ALA A 30 5.91 11.85 4.93
N SER A 31 5.43 12.05 3.71
CA SER A 31 5.97 13.05 2.78
C SER A 31 5.74 14.47 3.28
N ILE A 32 4.56 14.81 3.77
CA ILE A 32 4.25 16.11 4.36
C ILE A 32 5.15 16.41 5.56
N ARG A 33 5.23 15.44 6.48
CA ARG A 33 5.95 15.63 7.77
C ARG A 33 7.46 15.57 7.66
N TYR A 34 7.97 14.67 6.83
CA TYR A 34 9.40 14.32 6.81
C TYR A 34 10.06 14.58 5.46
N GLY A 35 9.28 14.98 4.45
CA GLY A 35 9.74 15.21 3.08
C GLY A 35 9.71 13.94 2.22
N PHE A 36 9.79 14.17 0.90
CA PHE A 36 9.68 13.13 -0.12
C PHE A 36 10.61 11.92 0.12
N TRP A 37 11.91 12.18 0.39
CA TRP A 37 12.88 11.11 0.55
C TRP A 37 12.66 10.23 1.78
N ALA A 38 12.09 10.76 2.84
CA ALA A 38 11.73 9.97 4.01
C ALA A 38 10.52 9.07 3.73
N SER A 39 9.57 9.53 2.91
CA SER A 39 8.37 8.77 2.55
C SER A 39 8.66 7.55 1.65
N THR A 40 9.84 7.48 1.01
CA THR A 40 10.24 6.28 0.25
C THR A 40 10.41 5.06 1.15
N ALA A 41 10.78 5.24 2.41
CA ALA A 41 10.99 4.11 3.33
C ALA A 41 9.70 3.32 3.62
N PRO A 42 8.57 3.95 4.03
CA PRO A 42 7.30 3.22 4.17
C PRO A 42 6.77 2.70 2.83
N ALA A 43 7.01 3.38 1.70
CA ALA A 43 6.62 2.88 0.38
C ALA A 43 7.33 1.57 0.02
N VAL A 44 8.65 1.48 0.26
CA VAL A 44 9.42 0.24 0.11
C VAL A 44 8.90 -0.85 1.05
N GLY A 45 8.52 -0.50 2.28
CA GLY A 45 7.90 -1.43 3.23
C GLY A 45 6.57 -2.00 2.72
N ILE A 46 5.72 -1.16 2.14
CA ILE A 46 4.45 -1.58 1.50
C ILE A 46 4.73 -2.56 0.36
N CYS A 47 5.67 -2.22 -0.54
CA CYS A 47 6.06 -3.11 -1.64
C CYS A 47 6.62 -4.45 -1.14
N ALA A 48 7.45 -4.45 -0.10
CA ALA A 48 7.97 -5.67 0.51
C ALA A 48 6.85 -6.57 1.05
N ALA A 49 5.83 -5.99 1.70
CA ALA A 49 4.66 -6.73 2.15
C ALA A 49 3.83 -7.28 0.98
N ASN A 50 3.73 -6.55 -0.15
CA ASN A 50 3.09 -7.06 -1.36
C ASN A 50 3.79 -8.29 -1.91
N LEU A 51 5.12 -8.35 -1.86
CA LEU A 51 5.87 -9.56 -2.26
C LEU A 51 5.50 -10.76 -1.40
N VAL A 52 5.33 -10.56 -0.09
CA VAL A 52 4.84 -11.62 0.83
C VAL A 52 3.44 -12.07 0.43
N TRP A 53 2.52 -11.13 0.17
CA TRP A 53 1.17 -11.46 -0.27
C TRP A 53 1.15 -12.25 -1.58
N ILE A 54 1.97 -11.87 -2.56
CA ILE A 54 2.07 -12.57 -3.85
C ILE A 54 2.61 -13.99 -3.66
N ALA A 55 3.65 -14.15 -2.83
CA ALA A 55 4.20 -15.46 -2.51
C ALA A 55 3.17 -16.37 -1.82
N LEU A 56 2.40 -15.82 -0.88
CA LEU A 56 1.30 -16.52 -0.22
C LEU A 56 0.20 -16.91 -1.23
N ALA A 57 -0.20 -16.00 -2.11
CA ALA A 57 -1.20 -16.27 -3.14
C ALA A 57 -0.76 -17.41 -4.09
N ALA A 58 0.50 -17.39 -4.49
CA ALA A 58 1.09 -18.41 -5.37
C ALA A 58 1.27 -19.78 -4.68
N SER A 59 1.50 -19.81 -3.37
CA SER A 59 1.64 -21.03 -2.57
C SER A 59 0.32 -21.76 -2.27
N GLY A 60 -0.80 -21.29 -2.83
CA GLY A 60 -2.09 -21.95 -2.67
C GLY A 60 -2.90 -21.53 -1.45
N VAL A 61 -2.61 -20.35 -0.85
CA VAL A 61 -3.44 -19.76 0.22
C VAL A 61 -4.90 -19.59 -0.21
N ALA A 62 -5.15 -19.44 -1.51
CA ALA A 62 -6.49 -19.53 -2.05
C ALA A 62 -7.19 -20.89 -1.73
N LEU A 63 -6.42 -21.98 -1.65
CA LEU A 63 -6.92 -23.28 -1.20
C LEU A 63 -7.22 -23.24 0.31
N VAL A 64 -6.37 -22.61 1.12
CA VAL A 64 -6.59 -22.46 2.57
C VAL A 64 -7.84 -21.63 2.84
N ALA A 65 -8.07 -20.55 2.08
CA ALA A 65 -9.28 -19.74 2.20
C ALA A 65 -10.56 -20.54 1.87
N ARG A 66 -10.48 -21.49 0.95
CA ARG A 66 -11.60 -22.41 0.63
C ARG A 66 -11.75 -23.52 1.68
N THR A 67 -10.65 -23.97 2.27
CA THR A 67 -10.64 -25.06 3.28
C THR A 67 -11.04 -24.58 4.66
N PHE A 68 -10.72 -23.31 4.98
CA PHE A 68 -11.02 -22.68 6.27
C PHE A 68 -11.75 -21.34 6.08
N PRO A 69 -12.97 -21.33 5.55
CA PRO A 69 -13.71 -20.10 5.25
C PRO A 69 -13.97 -19.23 6.48
N GLU A 70 -14.11 -19.84 7.66
CA GLU A 70 -14.31 -19.12 8.92
C GLU A 70 -13.06 -18.33 9.36
N ALA A 71 -11.88 -18.93 9.22
CA ALA A 71 -10.61 -18.23 9.51
C ALA A 71 -10.39 -17.06 8.53
N PHE A 72 -10.75 -17.25 7.26
CA PHE A 72 -10.70 -16.20 6.25
C PHE A 72 -11.68 -15.06 6.54
N LEU A 73 -12.89 -15.40 6.97
CA LEU A 73 -13.91 -14.44 7.39
C LEU A 73 -13.47 -13.65 8.62
N ALA A 74 -12.91 -14.33 9.63
CA ALA A 74 -12.38 -13.68 10.84
C ALA A 74 -11.25 -12.69 10.51
N PHE A 75 -10.33 -13.06 9.60
CA PHE A 75 -9.26 -12.19 9.14
C PHE A 75 -9.81 -10.98 8.36
N LYS A 76 -10.81 -11.18 7.51
CA LYS A 76 -11.49 -10.11 6.77
C LYS A 76 -12.17 -9.12 7.72
N ILE A 77 -12.89 -9.62 8.74
CA ILE A 77 -13.55 -8.78 9.75
C ILE A 77 -12.52 -7.98 10.55
N ALA A 78 -11.44 -8.62 10.99
CA ALA A 78 -10.34 -7.95 11.71
C ALA A 78 -9.72 -6.83 10.86
N GLY A 79 -9.51 -7.07 9.56
CA GLY A 79 -9.01 -6.07 8.62
C GLY A 79 -9.97 -4.89 8.42
N ILE A 80 -11.26 -5.15 8.28
CA ILE A 80 -12.29 -4.10 8.20
C ILE A 80 -12.32 -3.30 9.50
N ALA A 81 -12.31 -3.95 10.65
CA ALA A 81 -12.26 -3.29 11.95
C ALA A 81 -11.02 -2.40 12.10
N PHE A 82 -9.88 -2.87 11.62
CA PHE A 82 -8.63 -2.08 11.60
C PHE A 82 -8.74 -0.83 10.72
N ILE A 83 -9.33 -0.95 9.51
CA ILE A 83 -9.54 0.23 8.64
C ILE A 83 -10.53 1.22 9.28
N VAL A 84 -11.63 0.73 9.84
CA VAL A 84 -12.60 1.59 10.53
C VAL A 84 -11.93 2.30 11.71
N TRP A 85 -11.12 1.59 12.49
CA TRP A 85 -10.34 2.18 13.57
C TRP A 85 -9.34 3.23 13.05
N LEU A 86 -8.63 2.95 11.95
CA LEU A 86 -7.69 3.88 11.34
C LEU A 86 -8.40 5.13 10.79
N ALA A 87 -9.55 4.94 10.12
CA ALA A 87 -10.37 6.03 9.61
C ALA A 87 -10.90 6.91 10.75
N TRP A 88 -11.39 6.30 11.83
CA TRP A 88 -11.82 6.99 13.05
C TRP A 88 -10.68 7.81 13.65
N LYS A 89 -9.52 7.18 13.85
CA LYS A 89 -8.33 7.84 14.39
C LYS A 89 -7.84 9.00 13.51
N THR A 90 -8.02 8.90 12.20
CA THR A 90 -7.66 9.96 11.26
C THR A 90 -8.68 11.10 11.26
N ALA A 91 -9.97 10.78 11.33
CA ALA A 91 -11.05 11.77 11.29
C ALA A 91 -11.18 12.56 12.61
N PHE A 92 -10.94 11.89 13.75
CA PHE A 92 -11.10 12.47 15.09
C PHE A 92 -9.78 12.58 15.87
N GLY A 93 -8.67 12.26 15.24
CA GLY A 93 -7.33 12.45 15.79
C GLY A 93 -6.92 13.92 15.83
N ALA A 94 -5.81 14.21 16.51
CA ALA A 94 -5.24 15.55 16.50
C ALA A 94 -4.98 16.00 15.05
N PRO A 95 -5.19 17.30 14.76
CA PRO A 95 -4.91 17.87 13.44
C PRO A 95 -3.52 17.45 12.96
N VAL A 96 -3.42 17.16 11.66
CA VAL A 96 -2.11 16.83 11.08
C VAL A 96 -1.24 18.08 11.21
N ASP A 97 -0.23 17.99 12.06
CA ASP A 97 0.78 19.03 12.15
C ASP A 97 1.53 19.07 10.82
N LEU A 98 1.32 20.16 10.09
CA LEU A 98 1.93 20.39 8.78
C LEU A 98 3.38 20.88 8.88
N LEU A 99 3.85 21.15 10.10
CA LEU A 99 5.25 21.52 10.32
C LEU A 99 6.13 20.31 10.04
N ARG A 100 7.17 20.52 9.25
CA ARG A 100 8.17 19.48 9.03
C ARG A 100 8.90 19.17 10.32
N ARG A 101 9.08 17.87 10.54
CA ARG A 101 9.82 17.33 11.67
C ARG A 101 11.03 16.54 11.17
N GLU A 102 11.99 16.32 12.05
CA GLU A 102 13.05 15.37 11.77
C GLU A 102 12.44 13.97 11.56
N PRO A 103 12.84 13.24 10.49
CA PRO A 103 12.31 11.93 10.24
C PRO A 103 12.80 10.94 11.30
N PRO A 104 11.93 10.05 11.78
CA PRO A 104 12.39 8.93 12.57
C PRO A 104 13.30 8.01 11.73
N PRO A 105 14.04 7.08 12.35
CA PRO A 105 14.89 6.14 11.63
C PRO A 105 14.15 5.47 10.46
N ARG A 106 14.79 5.38 9.29
CA ARG A 106 14.17 4.80 8.07
C ARG A 106 13.64 3.38 8.29
N ALA A 107 14.35 2.57 9.12
CA ALA A 107 13.89 1.24 9.50
C ALA A 107 12.51 1.26 10.17
N ARG A 108 12.23 2.25 11.04
CA ARG A 108 10.93 2.39 11.68
C ARG A 108 9.84 2.73 10.67
N LEU A 109 10.11 3.64 9.74
CA LEU A 109 9.17 3.98 8.67
C LEU A 109 8.90 2.78 7.76
N PHE A 110 9.93 2.03 7.40
CA PHE A 110 9.82 0.79 6.62
C PHE A 110 8.92 -0.23 7.34
N VAL A 111 9.17 -0.51 8.62
CA VAL A 111 8.37 -1.46 9.41
C VAL A 111 6.90 -1.00 9.51
N HIS A 112 6.65 0.31 9.61
CA HIS A 112 5.28 0.83 9.57
C HIS A 112 4.60 0.54 8.22
N GLY A 113 5.33 0.68 7.10
CA GLY A 113 4.82 0.33 5.77
C GLY A 113 4.48 -1.15 5.66
N VAL A 114 5.41 -2.03 6.10
CA VAL A 114 5.19 -3.49 6.12
C VAL A 114 3.97 -3.84 6.97
N GLY A 115 3.91 -3.35 8.20
CA GLY A 115 2.83 -3.67 9.14
C GLY A 115 1.46 -3.20 8.64
N LEU A 116 1.40 -1.95 8.11
CA LEU A 116 0.16 -1.43 7.54
C LEU A 116 -0.34 -2.31 6.38
N GLN A 117 0.55 -2.67 5.44
CA GLN A 117 0.17 -3.41 4.24
C GLN A 117 -0.17 -4.87 4.53
N LEU A 118 0.51 -5.52 5.47
CA LEU A 118 0.14 -6.87 5.93
C LEU A 118 -1.23 -6.88 6.63
N ALA A 119 -1.58 -5.82 7.35
CA ALA A 119 -2.89 -5.65 7.99
C ALA A 119 -3.96 -5.06 7.06
N ASN A 120 -3.62 -4.72 5.81
CA ASN A 120 -4.53 -4.06 4.88
C ASN A 120 -5.53 -5.06 4.28
N PRO A 121 -6.85 -4.97 4.59
CA PRO A 121 -7.83 -5.89 4.03
C PRO A 121 -8.01 -5.75 2.52
N ASN A 122 -7.69 -4.59 1.92
CA ASN A 122 -7.67 -4.47 0.47
C ASN A 122 -6.60 -5.38 -0.14
N ALA A 123 -5.43 -5.48 0.50
CA ALA A 123 -4.38 -6.40 0.06
C ALA A 123 -4.88 -7.85 0.03
N LEU A 124 -5.66 -8.26 1.04
CA LEU A 124 -6.27 -9.59 1.07
C LEU A 124 -7.22 -9.82 -0.11
N VAL A 125 -8.04 -8.84 -0.47
CA VAL A 125 -8.95 -8.94 -1.63
C VAL A 125 -8.17 -9.03 -2.93
N TYR A 126 -7.16 -8.16 -3.12
CA TYR A 126 -6.37 -8.14 -4.35
C TYR A 126 -5.49 -9.40 -4.47
N PHE A 127 -4.74 -9.76 -3.44
CA PHE A 127 -3.79 -10.86 -3.50
C PHE A 127 -4.40 -12.22 -3.17
N GLY A 128 -5.36 -12.27 -2.25
CA GLY A 128 -6.04 -13.53 -1.90
C GLY A 128 -7.20 -13.87 -2.82
N GLY A 129 -7.88 -12.87 -3.39
CA GLY A 129 -9.05 -13.07 -4.24
C GLY A 129 -8.76 -12.94 -5.74
N LEU A 130 -8.18 -11.81 -6.16
CA LEU A 130 -8.03 -11.51 -7.58
C LEU A 130 -6.74 -12.09 -8.19
N LEU A 131 -5.59 -11.96 -7.54
CA LEU A 131 -4.32 -12.39 -8.10
C LEU A 131 -4.30 -13.86 -8.55
N PRO A 132 -4.84 -14.83 -7.79
CA PRO A 132 -4.85 -16.23 -8.21
C PRO A 132 -5.59 -16.47 -9.54
N THR A 133 -6.54 -15.60 -9.91
CA THR A 133 -7.31 -15.73 -11.17
C THR A 133 -6.48 -15.37 -12.41
N TYR A 134 -5.34 -14.73 -12.23
CA TYR A 134 -4.39 -14.38 -13.30
C TYR A 134 -3.32 -15.45 -13.52
N PHE A 135 -3.21 -16.42 -12.62
CA PHE A 135 -2.28 -17.53 -12.78
C PHE A 135 -2.89 -18.65 -13.63
N ASN A 136 -2.12 -19.10 -14.63
CA ASN A 136 -2.49 -20.26 -15.43
C ASN A 136 -1.76 -21.49 -14.90
N PRO A 137 -2.49 -22.49 -14.35
CA PRO A 137 -1.89 -23.71 -13.79
C PRO A 137 -1.23 -24.61 -14.84
N ASP A 138 -1.56 -24.44 -16.13
CA ASP A 138 -1.00 -25.23 -17.22
C ASP A 138 0.41 -24.74 -17.65
N HIS A 139 0.89 -23.65 -17.06
CA HIS A 139 2.20 -23.06 -17.32
C HIS A 139 3.03 -22.98 -16.04
N ASP A 140 4.35 -22.91 -16.22
CA ASP A 140 5.29 -22.74 -15.09
C ASP A 140 4.88 -21.55 -14.20
N MET A 141 4.69 -21.83 -12.91
CA MET A 141 4.25 -20.85 -11.93
C MET A 141 5.32 -19.79 -11.61
N ILE A 142 6.59 -20.19 -11.57
CA ILE A 142 7.70 -19.32 -11.15
C ILE A 142 7.79 -18.05 -12.02
N PRO A 143 7.81 -18.11 -13.37
CA PRO A 143 7.83 -16.91 -14.20
C PRO A 143 6.61 -16.02 -13.98
N GLN A 144 5.43 -16.60 -13.79
CA GLN A 144 4.20 -15.85 -13.56
C GLN A 144 4.27 -15.08 -12.23
N VAL A 145 4.77 -15.70 -11.17
CA VAL A 145 4.97 -15.08 -9.87
C VAL A 145 5.99 -13.94 -9.95
N LEU A 146 7.14 -14.17 -10.60
CA LEU A 146 8.18 -13.14 -10.74
C LEU A 146 7.70 -11.94 -11.54
N ILE A 147 6.98 -12.16 -12.66
CA ILE A 147 6.37 -11.09 -13.44
C ILE A 147 5.36 -10.32 -12.59
N SER A 148 4.52 -11.02 -11.82
CA SER A 148 3.55 -10.38 -10.94
C SER A 148 4.22 -9.55 -9.85
N MET A 149 5.28 -10.07 -9.22
CA MET A 149 6.07 -9.34 -8.22
C MET A 149 6.66 -8.05 -8.79
N ALA A 150 7.27 -8.13 -9.97
CA ALA A 150 7.86 -6.97 -10.63
C ALA A 150 6.77 -5.94 -11.01
N THR A 151 5.69 -6.39 -11.66
CA THR A 151 4.60 -5.53 -12.12
C THR A 151 3.92 -4.81 -10.95
N VAL A 152 3.54 -5.55 -9.91
CA VAL A 152 2.88 -4.97 -8.72
C VAL A 152 3.80 -3.97 -8.03
N THR A 153 5.07 -4.32 -7.85
CA THR A 153 6.05 -3.42 -7.21
C THR A 153 6.19 -2.11 -7.99
N VAL A 154 6.28 -2.18 -9.32
CA VAL A 154 6.39 -0.97 -10.17
C VAL A 154 5.11 -0.13 -10.10
N CYS A 155 3.94 -0.75 -10.25
CA CYS A 155 2.66 -0.05 -10.23
C CYS A 155 2.40 0.61 -8.86
N GLU A 156 2.60 -0.13 -7.77
CA GLU A 156 2.43 0.37 -6.41
C GLU A 156 3.41 1.50 -6.10
N MET A 157 4.70 1.30 -6.37
CA MET A 157 5.72 2.32 -6.15
C MET A 157 5.44 3.59 -6.96
N PHE A 158 5.03 3.44 -8.23
CA PHE A 158 4.65 4.56 -9.07
C PHE A 158 3.51 5.36 -8.44
N GLY A 159 2.40 4.71 -8.06
CA GLY A 159 1.26 5.36 -7.43
C GLY A 159 1.65 6.08 -6.13
N LEU A 160 2.37 5.39 -5.24
CA LEU A 160 2.82 5.97 -3.97
C LEU A 160 3.75 7.18 -4.17
N MET A 161 4.65 7.15 -5.17
CA MET A 161 5.56 8.26 -5.44
C MET A 161 4.85 9.45 -6.09
N VAL A 162 3.82 9.23 -6.90
CA VAL A 162 2.96 10.31 -7.42
C VAL A 162 2.30 11.06 -6.25
N TYR A 163 1.70 10.35 -5.31
CA TYR A 163 1.10 10.96 -4.12
C TYR A 163 2.12 11.64 -3.21
N ALA A 164 3.27 10.99 -2.99
CA ALA A 164 4.34 11.56 -2.16
C ALA A 164 4.89 12.86 -2.73
N SER A 165 5.13 12.91 -4.05
CA SER A 165 5.67 14.11 -4.71
C SER A 165 4.66 15.26 -4.68
N GLY A 166 3.39 14.98 -4.97
CA GLY A 166 2.33 15.98 -4.87
C GLY A 166 2.17 16.55 -3.45
N ALA A 167 2.21 15.67 -2.45
CA ALA A 167 2.11 16.05 -1.04
C ALA A 167 3.31 16.89 -0.56
N ASP A 168 4.52 16.52 -0.98
CA ASP A 168 5.74 17.30 -0.65
C ASP A 168 5.73 18.68 -1.29
N ALA A 169 5.34 18.76 -2.57
CA ALA A 169 5.24 20.02 -3.29
C ALA A 169 4.20 20.96 -2.63
N LEU A 170 3.05 20.42 -2.27
CA LEU A 170 2.00 21.16 -1.58
C LEU A 170 2.46 21.65 -0.20
N ALA A 171 3.08 20.77 0.59
CA ALA A 171 3.59 21.11 1.91
C ALA A 171 4.66 22.22 1.86
N ARG A 172 5.58 22.16 0.88
CA ARG A 172 6.58 23.22 0.67
C ARG A 172 5.94 24.56 0.34
N ARG A 173 4.92 24.57 -0.52
CA ARG A 173 4.22 25.79 -0.92
C ARG A 173 3.54 26.47 0.25
N PHE A 174 2.80 25.73 1.07
CA PHE A 174 2.16 26.28 2.26
C PHE A 174 3.14 26.77 3.32
N GLN A 175 4.31 26.15 3.43
CA GLN A 175 5.35 26.60 4.35
C GLN A 175 6.09 27.87 3.86
N SER A 176 6.21 28.05 2.54
CA SER A 176 6.88 29.22 1.95
C SER A 176 6.02 30.49 1.97
N GLU A 177 4.69 30.34 1.89
CA GLU A 177 3.76 31.50 1.83
C GLU A 177 3.43 32.10 3.21
N GLY A 178 4.11 31.68 4.29
CA GLY A 178 3.93 32.28 5.63
C GLY A 178 2.54 32.07 6.24
N PHE A 179 1.75 31.12 5.71
CA PHE A 179 0.41 30.78 6.21
C PHE A 179 0.42 30.29 7.67
N ALA A 180 1.61 29.92 8.18
CA ALA A 180 1.79 29.47 9.57
C ALA A 180 1.81 30.62 10.61
N THR A 181 1.89 31.88 10.18
CA THR A 181 2.05 33.03 11.09
C THR A 181 0.84 33.98 11.11
N GLY A 182 -0.23 33.70 10.38
CA GLY A 182 -1.40 34.58 10.23
C GLY A 182 -2.65 34.20 11.01
N PHE A 183 -2.62 33.13 11.82
CA PHE A 183 -3.79 32.64 12.57
C PHE A 183 -3.47 32.36 14.05
N PHE A 184 -2.89 33.37 14.73
CA PHE A 184 -2.91 33.48 16.20
C PHE A 184 -3.15 34.92 16.58
#